data_f44d5eba2442f54654a4b62263cad6da
#
_entry.id   f44d5eba2442f54654a4b62263cad6da
#
_cell.length_a   1.000
_cell.length_b   1.000
_cell.length_c   1.000
_cell.angle_alpha   90.00
_cell.angle_beta   90.00
_cell.angle_gamma   90.00
#
_symmetry.space_group_name_H-M   'P 1'
#
loop_
_entity.id
_entity.type
_entity.pdbx_description
1 polymer ?
#
loop_
_entity_poly.entity_id
_entity_poly.type
_entity_poly.pdbx_seq_one_letter_code
_entity_poly.pdbx_strand_id
1 'polypeptide(L)'
;MVILREARASLFLWRSEGKKERIKMGKSKLLKKIHSAAINYQKHLAGRTFLYVYEDRYVEIVFKSSSFLHLTGVKTNLKAKGFFLHAKKKKGLRPSEVMFDKAHPYDLAERKINHLENLYKVTCTNVMIATEIVTITAIYKIGVTNFQFVLLCGPNRDKTGTLIDDCLVPYSFRVEDISTSRFEELYEVKYIFSKQTNEKSYSTVTYKSEDSISDLPDNIREKVKII
;
A
#
# COMPACT_ATOMS: atom_id res chain seq x y z
N MET A 1 -26.16 -32.34 -36.21
CA MET A 1 -24.93 -32.16 -35.42
C MET A 1 -24.21 -30.82 -35.64
N VAL A 2 -24.35 -30.18 -36.77
CA VAL A 2 -23.74 -28.88 -37.10
C VAL A 2 -24.40 -27.71 -36.32
N ILE A 3 -25.71 -27.67 -36.22
CA ILE A 3 -26.50 -26.57 -35.60
C ILE A 3 -26.17 -26.41 -34.08
N LEU A 4 -25.87 -27.51 -33.37
CA LEU A 4 -25.49 -27.44 -31.97
C LEU A 4 -24.06 -26.92 -31.72
N ARG A 5 -23.16 -27.05 -32.68
CA ARG A 5 -21.81 -26.48 -32.64
C ARG A 5 -21.84 -24.97 -32.84
N GLU A 6 -22.64 -24.47 -33.76
CA GLU A 6 -22.78 -23.03 -34.05
C GLU A 6 -23.47 -22.31 -32.90
N ALA A 7 -24.50 -22.88 -32.28
CA ALA A 7 -25.16 -22.31 -31.11
C ALA A 7 -24.21 -22.23 -29.88
N ARG A 8 -23.35 -23.23 -29.67
CA ARG A 8 -22.34 -23.21 -28.59
C ARG A 8 -21.24 -22.16 -28.85
N ALA A 9 -20.80 -22.02 -30.11
CA ALA A 9 -19.81 -21.02 -30.49
C ALA A 9 -20.37 -19.59 -30.32
N SER A 10 -21.61 -19.35 -30.76
CA SER A 10 -22.29 -18.08 -30.55
C SER A 10 -22.50 -17.72 -29.09
N LEU A 11 -22.89 -18.70 -28.25
CA LEU A 11 -23.06 -18.48 -26.81
C LEU A 11 -21.72 -18.19 -26.11
N PHE A 12 -20.64 -18.81 -26.57
CA PHE A 12 -19.29 -18.57 -26.05
C PHE A 12 -18.77 -17.18 -26.42
N LEU A 13 -19.01 -16.73 -27.66
CA LEU A 13 -18.70 -15.38 -28.15
C LEU A 13 -19.48 -14.33 -27.36
N TRP A 14 -20.79 -14.49 -27.22
CA TRP A 14 -21.65 -13.58 -26.48
C TRP A 14 -21.24 -13.44 -25.02
N ARG A 15 -20.93 -14.58 -24.34
CA ARG A 15 -20.39 -14.55 -22.95
C ARG A 15 -19.03 -13.86 -22.87
N SER A 16 -18.18 -14.02 -23.88
CA SER A 16 -16.85 -13.39 -23.90
C SER A 16 -16.93 -11.88 -24.16
N GLU A 17 -17.86 -11.42 -24.98
CA GLU A 17 -18.11 -10.00 -25.25
C GLU A 17 -18.72 -9.30 -24.05
N GLY A 18 -19.75 -9.85 -23.43
CA GLY A 18 -20.33 -9.32 -22.19
C GLY A 18 -19.33 -9.25 -21.05
N LYS A 19 -18.40 -10.21 -20.93
CA LYS A 19 -17.29 -10.17 -19.96
C LYS A 19 -16.28 -9.08 -20.29
N LYS A 20 -15.96 -8.86 -21.56
CA LYS A 20 -15.06 -7.77 -22.03
C LYS A 20 -15.64 -6.39 -21.76
N GLU A 21 -16.93 -6.18 -22.02
CA GLU A 21 -17.61 -4.89 -21.75
C GLU A 21 -17.71 -4.61 -20.25
N ARG A 22 -18.06 -5.61 -19.44
CA ARG A 22 -18.09 -5.49 -17.98
C ARG A 22 -16.72 -5.14 -17.38
N ILE A 23 -15.64 -5.74 -17.91
CA ILE A 23 -14.25 -5.40 -17.53
C ILE A 23 -13.91 -3.99 -17.99
N LYS A 24 -14.35 -3.55 -19.17
CA LYS A 24 -14.08 -2.20 -19.71
C LYS A 24 -14.72 -1.11 -18.86
N MET A 25 -15.99 -1.26 -18.46
CA MET A 25 -16.67 -0.34 -17.55
C MET A 25 -16.05 -0.34 -16.14
N GLY A 26 -15.73 -1.52 -15.62
CA GLY A 26 -15.04 -1.67 -14.34
C GLY A 26 -13.65 -1.02 -14.34
N LYS A 27 -12.90 -1.15 -15.42
CA LYS A 27 -11.57 -0.56 -15.58
C LYS A 27 -11.61 0.97 -15.54
N SER A 28 -12.59 1.62 -16.17
CA SER A 28 -12.73 3.08 -16.11
C SER A 28 -12.96 3.57 -14.67
N LYS A 29 -13.81 2.89 -13.90
CA LYS A 29 -14.06 3.18 -12.49
C LYS A 29 -12.80 2.97 -11.65
N LEU A 30 -12.06 1.89 -11.93
CA LEU A 30 -10.81 1.57 -11.25
C LEU A 30 -9.74 2.66 -11.46
N LEU A 31 -9.59 3.16 -12.70
CA LEU A 31 -8.64 4.22 -13.02
C LEU A 31 -8.94 5.52 -12.24
N LYS A 32 -10.22 5.88 -12.08
CA LYS A 32 -10.63 7.02 -11.27
C LYS A 32 -10.24 6.83 -9.79
N LYS A 33 -10.43 5.63 -9.24
CA LYS A 33 -10.02 5.31 -7.86
C LYS A 33 -8.49 5.33 -7.69
N ILE A 34 -7.74 4.82 -8.67
CA ILE A 34 -6.27 4.93 -8.66
C ILE A 34 -5.84 6.40 -8.67
N HIS A 35 -6.51 7.25 -9.45
CA HIS A 35 -6.22 8.68 -9.47
C HIS A 35 -6.46 9.32 -8.09
N SER A 36 -7.64 9.12 -7.50
CA SER A 36 -7.97 9.63 -6.16
C SER A 36 -6.98 9.15 -5.12
N ALA A 37 -6.65 7.84 -5.11
CA ALA A 37 -5.65 7.28 -4.23
C ALA A 37 -4.26 7.88 -4.43
N ALA A 38 -3.85 8.17 -5.67
CA ALA A 38 -2.56 8.79 -5.97
C ALA A 38 -2.47 10.24 -5.48
N ILE A 39 -3.57 10.99 -5.53
CA ILE A 39 -3.66 12.35 -4.96
C ILE A 39 -3.50 12.30 -3.43
N ASN A 40 -4.24 11.39 -2.76
CA ASN A 40 -4.13 11.23 -1.30
C ASN A 40 -2.74 10.74 -0.90
N TYR A 41 -2.17 9.79 -1.65
CA TYR A 41 -0.80 9.33 -1.43
C TYR A 41 0.22 10.46 -1.55
N GLN A 42 0.09 11.31 -2.58
CA GLN A 42 0.95 12.49 -2.76
C GLN A 42 0.82 13.49 -1.60
N LYS A 43 -0.40 13.75 -1.17
CA LYS A 43 -0.71 14.74 -0.14
C LYS A 43 -0.20 14.33 1.24
N HIS A 44 -0.36 13.05 1.58
CA HIS A 44 -0.19 12.58 2.96
C HIS A 44 1.04 11.71 3.18
N LEU A 45 1.53 10.99 2.16
CA LEU A 45 2.53 9.94 2.33
C LEU A 45 3.82 10.18 1.54
N ALA A 46 3.73 10.47 0.24
CA ALA A 46 4.91 10.52 -0.64
C ALA A 46 5.94 11.56 -0.19
N GLY A 47 7.19 11.12 -0.03
CA GLY A 47 8.30 11.95 0.42
C GLY A 47 8.35 12.20 1.93
N ARG A 48 7.55 11.45 2.69
CA ARG A 48 7.56 11.49 4.16
C ARG A 48 8.08 10.19 4.74
N THR A 49 8.66 10.31 5.93
CA THR A 49 9.04 9.19 6.79
C THR A 49 8.23 9.27 8.07
N PHE A 50 7.70 8.13 8.51
CA PHE A 50 6.92 7.99 9.73
C PHE A 50 7.65 7.10 10.71
N LEU A 51 7.72 7.54 11.97
CA LEU A 51 8.26 6.82 13.09
C LEU A 51 7.08 6.27 13.91
N TYR A 52 6.93 4.96 13.94
CA TYR A 52 5.93 4.26 14.74
C TYR A 52 6.58 3.79 16.04
N VAL A 53 6.05 4.23 17.16
CA VAL A 53 6.53 3.87 18.50
C VAL A 53 5.56 2.89 19.13
N TYR A 54 6.06 1.74 19.58
CA TYR A 54 5.33 0.70 20.27
C TYR A 54 6.22 0.12 21.37
N GLU A 55 5.70 -0.02 22.57
CA GLU A 55 6.48 -0.36 23.76
C GLU A 55 7.69 0.59 23.92
N ASP A 56 8.90 0.06 24.08
CA ASP A 56 10.19 0.76 24.11
C ASP A 56 10.92 0.77 22.77
N ARG A 57 10.23 0.38 21.69
CA ARG A 57 10.77 0.18 20.34
C ARG A 57 10.15 1.14 19.34
N TYR A 58 10.78 1.21 18.19
CA TYR A 58 10.25 1.95 17.05
C TYR A 58 10.58 1.29 15.72
N VAL A 59 9.83 1.67 14.69
CA VAL A 59 10.14 1.39 13.29
C VAL A 59 9.93 2.64 12.44
N GLU A 60 10.84 2.87 11.50
CA GLU A 60 10.76 4.00 10.55
C GLU A 60 10.30 3.49 9.18
N ILE A 61 9.23 4.07 8.63
CA ILE A 61 8.70 3.69 7.32
C ILE A 61 8.72 4.90 6.40
N VAL A 62 9.49 4.81 5.30
CA VAL A 62 9.57 5.85 4.28
C VAL A 62 8.63 5.54 3.10
N PHE A 63 7.76 6.50 2.77
CA PHE A 63 6.82 6.37 1.66
C PHE A 63 7.39 7.01 0.39
N LYS A 64 7.94 6.18 -0.49
CA LYS A 64 8.48 6.60 -1.79
C LYS A 64 7.38 6.67 -2.85
N SER A 65 7.49 7.60 -3.78
CA SER A 65 6.61 7.67 -4.97
C SER A 65 6.59 6.36 -5.77
N SER A 66 7.73 5.65 -5.82
CA SER A 66 7.85 4.37 -6.52
C SER A 66 7.12 3.21 -5.85
N SER A 67 6.85 3.29 -4.54
CA SER A 67 6.12 2.24 -3.82
C SER A 67 4.65 2.17 -4.23
N PHE A 68 4.05 3.28 -4.70
CA PHE A 68 2.63 3.38 -5.01
C PHE A 68 2.14 2.30 -6.01
N LEU A 69 2.91 2.02 -7.07
CA LEU A 69 2.54 0.98 -8.05
C LEU A 69 2.33 -0.39 -7.38
N HIS A 70 3.25 -0.82 -6.51
CA HIS A 70 3.18 -2.13 -5.86
C HIS A 70 1.95 -2.27 -4.95
N LEU A 71 1.46 -1.15 -4.41
CA LEU A 71 0.29 -1.13 -3.54
C LEU A 71 -1.02 -1.28 -4.32
N THR A 72 -1.05 -0.92 -5.62
CA THR A 72 -2.25 -1.06 -6.47
C THR A 72 -2.52 -2.50 -6.91
N GLY A 73 -1.48 -3.33 -7.03
CA GLY A 73 -1.60 -4.69 -7.55
C GLY A 73 -1.84 -4.79 -9.07
N VAL A 74 -1.74 -3.69 -9.82
CA VAL A 74 -1.87 -3.70 -11.28
C VAL A 74 -0.53 -3.94 -11.97
N LYS A 75 -0.59 -4.47 -13.20
CA LYS A 75 0.54 -4.50 -14.13
C LYS A 75 0.51 -3.24 -15.01
N THR A 76 1.69 -2.74 -15.36
CA THR A 76 1.84 -1.56 -16.22
C THR A 76 3.08 -1.68 -17.10
N ASN A 77 3.09 -0.97 -18.23
CA ASN A 77 4.28 -0.77 -19.07
C ASN A 77 5.12 0.44 -18.64
N LEU A 78 4.67 1.18 -17.62
CA LEU A 78 5.40 2.30 -17.06
C LEU A 78 6.36 1.82 -15.96
N LYS A 79 7.48 2.54 -15.79
CA LYS A 79 8.29 2.40 -14.57
C LYS A 79 7.49 2.91 -13.36
N ALA A 80 7.73 2.36 -12.17
CA ALA A 80 6.95 2.64 -10.95
C ALA A 80 6.81 4.16 -10.64
N LYS A 81 7.89 4.93 -10.77
CA LYS A 81 7.86 6.39 -10.61
C LYS A 81 7.01 7.07 -11.70
N GLY A 82 7.11 6.61 -12.95
CA GLY A 82 6.30 7.10 -14.08
C GLY A 82 4.82 6.79 -13.90
N PHE A 83 4.49 5.58 -13.42
CA PHE A 83 3.12 5.20 -13.09
C PHE A 83 2.49 6.17 -12.08
N PHE A 84 3.18 6.45 -10.96
CA PHE A 84 2.69 7.38 -9.96
C PHE A 84 2.53 8.79 -10.52
N LEU A 85 3.49 9.28 -11.31
CA LEU A 85 3.40 10.60 -11.95
C LEU A 85 2.19 10.71 -12.89
N HIS A 86 1.87 9.64 -13.66
CA HIS A 86 0.68 9.61 -14.52
C HIS A 86 -0.60 9.51 -13.69
N ALA A 87 -0.62 8.64 -12.67
CA ALA A 87 -1.79 8.44 -11.82
C ALA A 87 -2.28 9.74 -11.17
N LYS A 88 -1.38 10.62 -10.73
CA LYS A 88 -1.73 11.89 -10.06
C LYS A 88 -2.02 13.06 -11.01
N LYS A 89 -1.76 12.96 -12.33
CA LYS A 89 -2.11 14.02 -13.29
C LYS A 89 -3.62 14.19 -13.39
N LYS A 90 -4.09 15.39 -13.73
CA LYS A 90 -5.53 15.71 -13.91
C LYS A 90 -6.28 14.72 -14.83
N LYS A 91 -5.63 14.26 -15.89
CA LYS A 91 -6.20 13.25 -16.83
C LYS A 91 -6.08 11.81 -16.30
N GLY A 92 -5.31 11.57 -15.24
CA GLY A 92 -5.04 10.22 -14.71
C GLY A 92 -4.29 9.31 -15.67
N LEU A 93 -4.31 8.01 -15.36
CA LEU A 93 -3.76 6.94 -16.19
C LEU A 93 -4.68 6.66 -17.40
N ARG A 94 -4.07 6.38 -18.55
CA ARG A 94 -4.79 5.89 -19.73
C ARG A 94 -5.13 4.40 -19.56
N PRO A 95 -6.22 3.90 -20.15
CA PRO A 95 -6.57 2.47 -20.09
C PRO A 95 -5.48 1.53 -20.61
N SER A 96 -4.65 1.97 -21.57
CA SER A 96 -3.52 1.20 -22.10
C SER A 96 -2.34 1.09 -21.16
N GLU A 97 -2.26 1.94 -20.13
CA GLU A 97 -1.18 1.96 -19.14
C GLU A 97 -1.43 1.01 -17.96
N VAL A 98 -2.62 0.40 -17.87
CA VAL A 98 -3.00 -0.56 -16.83
C VAL A 98 -3.43 -1.88 -17.47
N MET A 99 -2.81 -2.97 -17.01
CA MET A 99 -3.03 -4.31 -17.53
C MET A 99 -3.31 -5.28 -16.38
N PHE A 100 -3.94 -6.40 -16.71
CA PHE A 100 -4.24 -7.50 -15.79
C PHE A 100 -3.84 -8.81 -16.45
N ASP A 101 -3.25 -9.72 -15.67
CA ASP A 101 -2.89 -11.07 -16.08
C ASP A 101 -3.09 -12.06 -14.91
N LYS A 102 -2.59 -13.29 -15.05
CA LYS A 102 -2.69 -14.29 -13.98
C LYS A 102 -1.97 -13.90 -12.69
N ALA A 103 -0.83 -13.18 -12.79
CA ALA A 103 -0.06 -12.70 -11.65
C ALA A 103 -0.65 -11.41 -11.03
N HIS A 104 -1.40 -10.64 -11.83
CA HIS A 104 -2.04 -9.38 -11.44
C HIS A 104 -3.53 -9.42 -11.84
N PRO A 105 -4.36 -10.27 -11.21
CA PRO A 105 -5.75 -10.43 -11.58
C PRO A 105 -6.56 -9.18 -11.22
N TYR A 106 -7.56 -8.88 -12.06
CA TYR A 106 -8.43 -7.71 -11.91
C TYR A 106 -9.08 -7.65 -10.52
N ASP A 107 -9.63 -8.76 -10.05
CA ASP A 107 -10.38 -8.81 -8.79
C ASP A 107 -9.47 -8.53 -7.57
N LEU A 108 -8.21 -8.96 -7.61
CA LEU A 108 -7.24 -8.65 -6.57
C LEU A 108 -6.85 -7.16 -6.58
N ALA A 109 -6.62 -6.60 -7.77
CA ALA A 109 -6.32 -5.17 -7.92
C ALA A 109 -7.52 -4.30 -7.48
N GLU A 110 -8.74 -4.68 -7.87
CA GLU A 110 -9.96 -3.97 -7.47
C GLU A 110 -10.14 -3.94 -5.94
N ARG A 111 -9.97 -5.08 -5.27
CA ARG A 111 -10.00 -5.14 -3.80
C ARG A 111 -8.99 -4.20 -3.16
N LYS A 112 -7.74 -4.22 -3.60
CA LYS A 112 -6.69 -3.33 -3.09
C LYS A 112 -7.02 -1.86 -3.32
N ILE A 113 -7.40 -1.50 -4.53
CA ILE A 113 -7.67 -0.11 -4.93
C ILE A 113 -8.88 0.47 -4.19
N ASN A 114 -9.87 -0.34 -3.83
CA ASN A 114 -11.01 0.09 -3.03
C ASN A 114 -10.62 0.62 -1.63
N HIS A 115 -9.51 0.17 -1.08
CA HIS A 115 -9.01 0.60 0.23
C HIS A 115 -7.82 1.58 0.13
N LEU A 116 -7.17 1.65 -1.05
CA LEU A 116 -5.92 2.39 -1.24
C LEU A 116 -6.07 3.91 -1.02
N GLU A 117 -7.24 4.46 -1.28
CA GLU A 117 -7.54 5.88 -1.04
C GLU A 117 -7.41 6.24 0.46
N ASN A 118 -7.70 5.29 1.35
CA ASN A 118 -7.62 5.45 2.80
C ASN A 118 -6.30 4.96 3.39
N LEU A 119 -5.33 4.56 2.59
CA LEU A 119 -4.04 4.05 3.08
C LEU A 119 -3.35 5.03 4.05
N TYR A 120 -3.46 6.33 3.81
CA TYR A 120 -2.83 7.35 4.67
C TYR A 120 -3.28 7.26 6.14
N LYS A 121 -4.45 6.68 6.42
CA LYS A 121 -4.95 6.52 7.78
C LYS A 121 -4.03 5.67 8.65
N VAL A 122 -3.22 4.76 8.07
CA VAL A 122 -2.22 4.02 8.86
C VAL A 122 -1.18 4.90 9.53
N THR A 123 -1.08 6.17 9.13
CA THR A 123 -0.11 7.12 9.68
C THR A 123 -0.72 8.15 10.65
N CYS A 124 -2.03 8.07 10.91
CA CYS A 124 -2.73 9.06 11.74
C CYS A 124 -3.93 8.51 12.51
N THR A 125 -4.05 7.20 12.65
CA THR A 125 -5.09 6.57 13.48
C THR A 125 -4.49 5.45 14.32
N ASN A 126 -5.30 4.85 15.19
CA ASN A 126 -4.91 3.65 15.93
C ASN A 126 -4.59 2.52 14.95
N VAL A 127 -3.39 1.98 15.06
CA VAL A 127 -2.88 0.86 14.26
C VAL A 127 -2.03 -0.06 15.13
N MET A 128 -1.81 -1.28 14.62
CA MET A 128 -0.95 -2.26 15.25
C MET A 128 0.27 -2.51 14.37
N ILE A 129 1.41 -2.82 15.01
CA ILE A 129 2.59 -3.39 14.36
C ILE A 129 2.53 -4.91 14.52
N ALA A 130 2.52 -5.63 13.40
CA ALA A 130 2.65 -7.09 13.37
C ALA A 130 4.08 -7.46 12.96
N THR A 131 4.65 -8.48 13.61
CA THR A 131 6.00 -8.96 13.32
C THR A 131 5.98 -10.36 12.69
N GLU A 132 7.03 -10.69 11.93
CA GLU A 132 7.26 -12.00 11.27
C GLU A 132 6.01 -12.55 10.56
N ILE A 133 5.46 -11.74 9.64
CA ILE A 133 4.21 -12.06 8.95
C ILE A 133 4.48 -13.08 7.84
N VAL A 134 3.97 -14.29 8.01
CA VAL A 134 4.08 -15.37 7.02
C VAL A 134 2.94 -15.27 6.02
N THR A 135 3.29 -15.11 4.75
CA THR A 135 2.34 -15.15 3.63
C THR A 135 2.65 -16.34 2.72
N ILE A 136 1.77 -16.65 1.79
CA ILE A 136 1.98 -17.75 0.82
C ILE A 136 3.27 -17.52 -0.01
N THR A 137 3.65 -16.28 -0.24
CA THR A 137 4.74 -15.94 -1.18
C THR A 137 6.01 -15.44 -0.49
N ALA A 138 5.95 -14.97 0.73
CA ALA A 138 7.09 -14.38 1.43
C ALA A 138 6.84 -14.23 2.95
N ILE A 139 7.92 -14.04 3.70
CA ILE A 139 7.90 -13.62 5.10
C ILE A 139 8.28 -12.14 5.15
N TYR A 140 7.49 -11.35 5.88
CA TYR A 140 7.72 -9.93 6.10
C TYR A 140 7.98 -9.68 7.58
N LYS A 141 9.08 -9.00 7.90
CA LYS A 141 9.44 -8.71 9.29
C LYS A 141 8.44 -7.80 9.99
N ILE A 142 7.89 -6.83 9.27
CA ILE A 142 6.98 -5.82 9.81
C ILE A 142 5.78 -5.63 8.90
N GLY A 143 4.60 -5.50 9.49
CA GLY A 143 3.39 -5.01 8.86
C GLY A 143 2.67 -4.01 9.75
N VAL A 144 2.03 -3.01 9.14
CA VAL A 144 1.16 -2.07 9.83
C VAL A 144 -0.29 -2.39 9.47
N THR A 145 -1.13 -2.56 10.47
CA THR A 145 -2.53 -2.94 10.24
C THR A 145 -3.50 -2.14 11.10
N ASN A 146 -4.68 -1.89 10.55
CA ASN A 146 -5.86 -1.42 11.26
C ASN A 146 -6.99 -2.47 11.25
N PHE A 147 -6.65 -3.75 11.09
CA PHE A 147 -7.53 -4.91 10.95
C PHE A 147 -8.37 -4.96 9.65
N GLN A 148 -8.48 -3.90 8.90
CA GLN A 148 -9.15 -3.91 7.57
C GLN A 148 -8.20 -4.28 6.44
N PHE A 149 -6.91 -3.96 6.62
CA PHE A 149 -5.84 -4.28 5.68
C PHE A 149 -4.48 -4.28 6.39
N VAL A 150 -3.50 -4.86 5.71
CA VAL A 150 -2.12 -4.92 6.18
C VAL A 150 -1.20 -4.28 5.15
N LEU A 151 -0.38 -3.33 5.59
CA LEU A 151 0.72 -2.77 4.83
C LEU A 151 2.01 -3.51 5.17
N LEU A 152 2.46 -4.39 4.29
CA LEU A 152 3.67 -5.19 4.47
C LEU A 152 4.89 -4.38 4.04
N CYS A 153 5.86 -4.28 4.94
CA CYS A 153 7.05 -3.47 4.77
C CYS A 153 8.30 -4.34 4.69
N GLY A 154 9.28 -3.87 3.93
CA GLY A 154 10.59 -4.52 3.78
C GLY A 154 11.71 -3.49 3.76
N PRO A 155 12.98 -3.96 3.72
CA PRO A 155 14.14 -3.08 3.81
C PRO A 155 14.20 -2.07 2.65
N ASN A 156 14.70 -0.87 2.96
CA ASN A 156 14.91 0.18 1.99
C ASN A 156 16.17 -0.11 1.17
N ARG A 157 16.01 -0.65 -0.04
CA ARG A 157 17.12 -1.01 -0.94
C ARG A 157 17.13 -0.12 -2.19
N ASP A 158 18.30 0.05 -2.76
CA ASP A 158 18.50 0.64 -4.08
C ASP A 158 18.23 -0.38 -5.21
N LYS A 159 18.52 0.01 -6.46
CA LYS A 159 18.32 -0.84 -7.64
C LYS A 159 19.30 -2.02 -7.72
N THR A 160 20.42 -1.95 -7.03
CA THR A 160 21.43 -3.00 -6.94
C THR A 160 21.14 -3.99 -5.80
N GLY A 161 20.13 -3.69 -4.97
CA GLY A 161 19.78 -4.49 -3.80
C GLY A 161 20.53 -4.08 -2.52
N THR A 162 21.36 -3.02 -2.58
CA THR A 162 22.11 -2.51 -1.43
C THR A 162 21.17 -1.73 -0.48
N LEU A 163 21.32 -1.91 0.84
CA LEU A 163 20.59 -1.13 1.84
C LEU A 163 20.97 0.35 1.70
N ILE A 164 19.95 1.21 1.68
CA ILE A 164 20.11 2.66 1.66
C ILE A 164 20.24 3.20 3.10
N ASP A 165 19.38 2.70 3.99
CA ASP A 165 19.25 3.08 5.40
C ASP A 165 18.49 1.97 6.14
N ASP A 166 18.27 2.18 7.45
CA ASP A 166 17.52 1.24 8.31
C ASP A 166 16.00 1.39 8.20
N CYS A 167 15.51 2.34 7.42
CA CYS A 167 14.08 2.52 7.21
C CYS A 167 13.48 1.35 6.43
N LEU A 168 12.22 1.09 6.66
CA LEU A 168 11.42 0.18 5.85
C LEU A 168 10.68 0.96 4.75
N VAL A 169 10.30 0.25 3.69
CA VAL A 169 9.45 0.77 2.61
C VAL A 169 8.23 -0.14 2.41
N PRO A 170 7.07 0.40 2.02
CA PRO A 170 5.92 -0.41 1.65
C PRO A 170 6.21 -1.28 0.41
N TYR A 171 6.09 -2.60 0.58
CA TYR A 171 6.27 -3.58 -0.49
C TYR A 171 4.97 -4.15 -1.00
N SER A 172 4.01 -4.38 -0.10
CA SER A 172 2.73 -4.96 -0.47
C SER A 172 1.60 -4.40 0.39
N PHE A 173 0.43 -4.34 -0.20
CA PHE A 173 -0.80 -3.95 0.45
C PHE A 173 -1.80 -5.10 0.32
N ARG A 174 -2.29 -5.63 1.45
CA ARG A 174 -3.22 -6.75 1.47
C ARG A 174 -4.50 -6.36 2.17
N VAL A 175 -5.61 -6.66 1.53
CA VAL A 175 -6.95 -6.49 2.07
C VAL A 175 -7.41 -7.87 2.54
N GLU A 176 -6.91 -8.26 3.69
CA GLU A 176 -7.17 -9.53 4.34
C GLU A 176 -7.31 -9.22 5.84
N ASP A 177 -8.17 -9.97 6.51
CA ASP A 177 -8.20 -9.94 7.97
C ASP A 177 -6.86 -10.49 8.47
N ILE A 178 -6.16 -9.71 9.29
CA ILE A 178 -4.86 -10.13 9.84
C ILE A 178 -5.00 -11.40 10.69
N SER A 179 -6.20 -11.67 11.23
CA SER A 179 -6.48 -12.89 11.97
C SER A 179 -6.28 -14.16 11.13
N THR A 180 -6.35 -14.06 9.79
CA THR A 180 -6.08 -15.15 8.85
C THR A 180 -4.61 -15.26 8.46
N SER A 181 -3.79 -14.25 8.76
CA SER A 181 -2.35 -14.26 8.53
C SER A 181 -1.64 -14.80 9.75
N ARG A 182 -0.58 -15.59 9.54
CA ARG A 182 0.30 -16.00 10.63
C ARG A 182 1.29 -14.88 10.90
N PHE A 183 1.29 -14.37 12.11
CA PHE A 183 2.27 -13.40 12.63
C PHE A 183 2.75 -13.89 13.99
N GLU A 184 3.93 -13.45 14.41
CA GLU A 184 4.51 -13.86 15.68
C GLU A 184 3.92 -13.04 16.81
N GLU A 185 3.93 -11.70 16.68
CA GLU A 185 3.46 -10.77 17.70
C GLU A 185 2.70 -9.61 17.09
N LEU A 186 1.86 -8.98 17.90
CA LEU A 186 1.05 -7.83 17.54
C LEU A 186 1.14 -6.76 18.63
N TYR A 187 1.64 -5.57 18.29
CA TYR A 187 1.88 -4.47 19.21
C TYR A 187 1.02 -3.26 18.88
N GLU A 188 0.44 -2.66 19.90
CA GLU A 188 -0.28 -1.40 19.77
C GLU A 188 0.70 -0.24 19.57
N VAL A 189 0.43 0.62 18.58
CA VAL A 189 1.21 1.83 18.35
C VAL A 189 0.80 2.91 19.33
N LYS A 190 1.76 3.44 20.09
CA LYS A 190 1.54 4.50 21.09
C LYS A 190 1.71 5.90 20.49
N TYR A 191 2.65 6.07 19.58
CA TYR A 191 2.87 7.32 18.85
C TYR A 191 3.18 7.07 17.38
N ILE A 192 2.77 8.01 16.54
CA ILE A 192 3.27 8.12 15.18
C ILE A 192 3.75 9.55 14.98
N PHE A 193 5.02 9.69 14.65
CA PHE A 193 5.63 10.97 14.29
C PHE A 193 5.91 11.00 12.80
N SER A 194 5.95 12.18 12.20
CA SER A 194 6.32 12.35 10.80
C SER A 194 7.34 13.45 10.58
N LYS A 195 8.13 13.28 9.51
CA LYS A 195 9.05 14.28 8.96
C LYS A 195 9.04 14.22 7.44
N GLN A 196 9.51 15.26 6.76
CA GLN A 196 9.94 15.10 5.37
C GLN A 196 11.16 14.17 5.34
N THR A 197 11.27 13.35 4.31
CA THR A 197 12.34 12.31 4.27
C THR A 197 13.75 12.91 4.31
N ASN A 198 13.92 14.17 3.86
CA ASN A 198 15.20 14.90 3.90
C ASN A 198 15.48 15.61 5.24
N GLU A 199 14.53 15.65 6.17
CA GLU A 199 14.73 16.22 7.49
C GLU A 199 15.40 15.23 8.44
N LYS A 200 16.19 15.76 9.39
CA LYS A 200 16.91 14.93 10.38
C LYS A 200 16.00 14.44 11.50
N SER A 201 15.10 15.30 11.99
CA SER A 201 14.29 15.02 13.18
C SER A 201 12.80 15.05 12.87
N TYR A 202 12.03 14.28 13.62
CA TYR A 202 10.57 14.26 13.54
C TYR A 202 10.00 15.45 14.31
N SER A 203 9.16 16.25 13.65
CA SER A 203 8.61 17.49 14.21
C SER A 203 7.09 17.48 14.33
N THR A 204 6.42 16.47 13.78
CA THR A 204 4.96 16.43 13.76
C THR A 204 4.46 15.13 14.38
N VAL A 205 3.62 15.23 15.40
CA VAL A 205 2.84 14.12 15.95
C VAL A 205 1.61 13.93 15.06
N THR A 206 1.48 12.77 14.42
CA THR A 206 0.32 12.45 13.57
C THR A 206 -0.68 11.55 14.29
N TYR A 207 -0.23 10.81 15.30
CA TYR A 207 -1.07 10.01 16.18
C TYR A 207 -0.45 9.89 17.58
N LYS A 208 -1.29 9.88 18.61
CA LYS A 208 -0.95 9.63 20.00
C LYS A 208 -2.10 8.82 20.62
N SER A 209 -1.81 7.67 21.24
CA SER A 209 -2.81 6.89 21.94
C SER A 209 -3.19 7.54 23.28
N GLU A 210 -4.36 7.19 23.81
CA GLU A 210 -4.82 7.67 25.14
C GLU A 210 -3.90 7.20 26.27
N ASP A 211 -3.40 5.95 26.15
CA ASP A 211 -2.46 5.34 27.10
C ASP A 211 -0.98 5.65 26.78
N SER A 212 -0.73 6.74 26.08
CA SER A 212 0.64 7.09 25.67
C SER A 212 1.50 7.42 26.88
N ILE A 213 2.70 6.83 26.91
CA ILE A 213 3.71 7.07 27.92
C ILE A 213 4.08 8.55 27.91
N SER A 214 4.10 9.19 29.09
CA SER A 214 4.51 10.60 29.23
C SER A 214 5.98 10.81 28.84
N ASP A 215 6.81 9.77 29.03
CA ASP A 215 8.23 9.79 28.75
C ASP A 215 8.57 8.83 27.62
N LEU A 216 8.99 9.39 26.47
CA LEU A 216 9.57 8.61 25.39
C LEU A 216 10.94 8.07 25.80
N PRO A 217 11.28 6.80 25.48
CA PRO A 217 12.64 6.28 25.63
C PRO A 217 13.69 7.19 24.98
N ASP A 218 14.89 7.27 25.56
CA ASP A 218 15.93 8.22 25.13
C ASP A 218 16.30 8.06 23.65
N ASN A 219 16.40 6.83 23.14
CA ASN A 219 16.68 6.52 21.73
C ASN A 219 15.61 7.05 20.77
N ILE A 220 14.38 7.24 21.25
CA ILE A 220 13.27 7.82 20.48
C ILE A 220 13.25 9.33 20.66
N ARG A 221 13.49 9.80 21.89
CA ARG A 221 13.53 11.24 22.21
C ARG A 221 14.56 12.00 21.37
N GLU A 222 15.74 11.41 21.13
CA GLU A 222 16.79 12.00 20.29
C GLU A 222 16.36 12.20 18.83
N LYS A 223 15.42 11.40 18.32
CA LYS A 223 14.89 11.51 16.96
C LYS A 223 13.79 12.55 16.82
N VAL A 224 13.13 12.91 17.91
CA VAL A 224 11.92 13.75 17.91
C VAL A 224 12.24 15.16 18.43
N LYS A 225 11.95 16.17 17.63
CA LYS A 225 11.90 17.56 18.11
C LYS A 225 10.44 17.90 18.37
N ILE A 226 10.01 17.76 19.61
CA ILE A 226 8.72 18.30 20.06
C ILE A 226 9.02 19.77 20.44
N ILE A 227 8.43 20.69 19.71
CA ILE A 227 8.42 22.11 20.05
C ILE A 227 7.26 22.35 21.01
#